data_c763e8e559e8982f4161446deabcc736
#
_entry.id   c763e8e559e8982f4161446deabcc736
#
_cell.length_a   1.000
_cell.length_b   1.000
_cell.length_c   1.000
_cell.angle_alpha   90.00
_cell.angle_beta   90.00
_cell.angle_gamma   90.00
#
_symmetry.space_group_name_H-M   'P 1'
#
loop_
_entity.id
_entity.type
_entity.pdbx_description
1 polymer ?
#
loop_
_entity_poly.entity_id
_entity_poly.type
_entity_poly.pdbx_seq_one_letter_code
_entity_poly.pdbx_strand_id
1 'polypeptide(L)'
;MSHPHPELPEVGPLPEGGLRVIPLGGLGEIGRNMTVFEYADRLLIVDCGVLFPEEHHPGVDLILPDFGPIRDRLDAVEALVLTHGHEDHIGAAPYLLRERGDIPIVGSELTLGLLSSKLREHRLRETVRHVVAEGDRISLGPFDLEFVAVNHSIPD
;
A
#
# COMPACT_ATOMS: atom_id res chain seq x y z
N MET A 1 -20.01 -11.21 -2.17
CA MET A 1 -19.79 -9.85 -1.62
C MET A 1 -20.61 -8.89 -2.46
N SER A 2 -21.42 -8.01 -1.86
CA SER A 2 -22.15 -7.00 -2.61
C SER A 2 -21.15 -5.96 -3.15
N HIS A 3 -21.19 -5.73 -4.44
CA HIS A 3 -20.38 -4.69 -5.08
C HIS A 3 -20.77 -3.33 -4.47
N PRO A 4 -19.81 -2.47 -4.04
CA PRO A 4 -20.15 -1.16 -3.48
C PRO A 4 -20.84 -0.23 -4.49
N HIS A 5 -20.72 -0.54 -5.79
CA HIS A 5 -21.35 0.17 -6.89
C HIS A 5 -22.02 -0.83 -7.83
N PRO A 6 -23.29 -1.18 -7.60
CA PRO A 6 -24.02 -2.17 -8.38
C PRO A 6 -24.16 -1.82 -9.88
N GLU A 7 -23.94 -0.57 -10.24
CA GLU A 7 -23.93 -0.10 -11.63
C GLU A 7 -22.62 -0.35 -12.37
N LEU A 8 -21.54 -0.69 -11.65
CA LEU A 8 -20.26 -1.03 -12.30
C LEU A 8 -20.26 -2.50 -12.72
N PRO A 9 -19.72 -2.81 -13.91
CA PRO A 9 -19.61 -4.19 -14.35
C PRO A 9 -18.66 -4.97 -13.44
N GLU A 10 -18.97 -6.25 -13.23
CA GLU A 10 -18.02 -7.14 -12.55
C GLU A 10 -16.70 -7.19 -13.31
N VAL A 11 -15.60 -7.05 -12.56
CA VAL A 11 -14.27 -7.13 -13.14
C VAL A 11 -13.97 -8.60 -13.46
N GLY A 12 -13.93 -8.92 -14.73
CA GLY A 12 -13.60 -10.26 -15.19
C GLY A 12 -12.18 -10.72 -14.83
N PRO A 13 -11.86 -12.00 -15.07
CA PRO A 13 -10.52 -12.52 -14.83
C PRO A 13 -9.49 -11.76 -15.67
N LEU A 14 -8.27 -11.61 -15.12
CA LEU A 14 -7.16 -10.98 -15.83
C LEU A 14 -6.70 -11.93 -16.96
N PRO A 15 -6.62 -11.46 -18.22
CA PRO A 15 -6.10 -12.30 -19.30
C PRO A 15 -4.62 -12.63 -19.07
N GLU A 16 -4.14 -13.72 -19.66
CA GLU A 16 -2.73 -14.11 -19.62
C GLU A 16 -1.82 -12.97 -20.09
N GLY A 17 -0.78 -12.64 -19.31
CA GLY A 17 0.11 -11.51 -19.56
C GLY A 17 -0.51 -10.13 -19.32
N GLY A 18 -1.75 -10.07 -18.87
CA GLY A 18 -2.43 -8.82 -18.52
C GLY A 18 -1.89 -8.23 -17.21
N LEU A 19 -1.89 -6.90 -17.13
CA LEU A 19 -1.65 -6.13 -15.90
C LEU A 19 -2.94 -5.44 -15.49
N ARG A 20 -3.31 -5.57 -14.20
CA ARG A 20 -4.41 -4.81 -13.61
C ARG A 20 -3.87 -3.83 -12.58
N VAL A 21 -4.32 -2.60 -12.65
CA VAL A 21 -4.03 -1.56 -11.66
C VAL A 21 -5.31 -1.26 -10.90
N ILE A 22 -5.26 -1.41 -9.58
CA ILE A 22 -6.42 -1.29 -8.69
C ILE A 22 -6.10 -0.18 -7.67
N PRO A 23 -6.57 1.06 -7.87
CA PRO A 23 -6.46 2.09 -6.86
C PRO A 23 -7.48 1.81 -5.74
N LEU A 24 -7.00 1.72 -4.51
CA LEU A 24 -7.83 1.55 -3.31
C LEU A 24 -8.02 2.86 -2.53
N GLY A 25 -7.36 3.92 -2.97
CA GLY A 25 -7.46 5.29 -2.48
C GLY A 25 -6.56 6.22 -3.29
N GLY A 26 -6.64 7.53 -3.03
CA GLY A 26 -5.79 8.54 -3.67
C GLY A 26 -6.29 9.06 -5.03
N LEU A 27 -7.43 8.57 -5.55
CA LEU A 27 -8.01 9.10 -6.78
C LEU A 27 -9.09 10.13 -6.47
N GLY A 28 -8.90 11.35 -7.00
CA GLY A 28 -9.84 12.46 -6.80
C GLY A 28 -9.82 13.05 -5.38
N GLU A 29 -8.83 12.71 -4.59
CA GLU A 29 -8.61 13.17 -3.21
C GLU A 29 -7.12 13.28 -2.90
N ILE A 30 -6.76 13.99 -1.82
CA ILE A 30 -5.41 14.05 -1.30
C ILE A 30 -5.36 13.22 -0.01
N GLY A 31 -4.75 12.07 -0.07
CA GLY A 31 -4.61 11.17 1.07
C GLY A 31 -5.00 9.73 0.75
N ARG A 32 -4.87 8.85 1.74
CA ARG A 32 -5.06 7.38 1.69
C ARG A 32 -4.56 6.73 0.40
N ASN A 33 -3.38 7.17 -0.05
CA ASN A 33 -2.78 6.64 -1.27
C ASN A 33 -2.50 5.14 -1.11
N MET A 34 -3.07 4.34 -2.00
CA MET A 34 -2.83 2.92 -2.07
C MET A 34 -3.20 2.41 -3.46
N THR A 35 -2.23 1.80 -4.12
CA THR A 35 -2.42 1.21 -5.44
C THR A 35 -1.93 -0.23 -5.45
N VAL A 36 -2.73 -1.14 -5.97
CA VAL A 36 -2.37 -2.55 -6.14
C VAL A 36 -2.15 -2.84 -7.61
N PHE A 37 -1.03 -3.48 -7.90
CA PHE A 37 -0.69 -4.02 -9.21
C PHE A 37 -0.89 -5.54 -9.17
N GLU A 38 -1.69 -6.06 -10.08
CA GLU A 38 -1.93 -7.49 -10.24
C GLU A 38 -1.33 -7.97 -11.56
N TYR A 39 -0.43 -8.93 -11.48
CA TYR A 39 0.19 -9.59 -12.62
C TYR A 39 0.50 -11.05 -12.29
N ALA A 40 0.23 -11.98 -13.21
CA ALA A 40 0.50 -13.41 -13.05
C ALA A 40 -0.01 -13.98 -11.70
N ASP A 41 -1.24 -13.64 -11.31
CA ASP A 41 -1.90 -14.01 -10.04
C ASP A 41 -1.19 -13.53 -8.78
N ARG A 42 -0.21 -12.64 -8.88
CA ARG A 42 0.50 -12.02 -7.77
C ARG A 42 0.14 -10.54 -7.63
N LEU A 43 0.24 -10.03 -6.41
CA LEU A 43 -0.09 -8.66 -6.07
C LEU A 43 1.15 -7.91 -5.56
N LEU A 44 1.32 -6.68 -6.01
CA LEU A 44 2.26 -5.71 -5.44
C LEU A 44 1.46 -4.51 -4.95
N ILE A 45 1.68 -4.10 -3.70
CA ILE A 45 1.03 -2.92 -3.13
C ILE A 45 2.04 -1.78 -3.13
N VAL A 46 1.65 -0.63 -3.67
CA VAL A 46 2.43 0.62 -3.61
C VAL A 46 1.67 1.62 -2.76
N ASP A 47 2.30 2.01 -1.65
CA ASP A 47 1.78 2.85 -0.58
C ASP A 47 0.57 2.25 0.16
N CYS A 48 0.35 2.72 1.37
CA CYS A 48 -0.78 2.38 2.21
C CYS A 48 -0.98 3.50 3.23
N GLY A 49 -1.55 4.61 2.77
CA GLY A 49 -1.66 5.84 3.51
C GLY A 49 -3.02 6.04 4.17
N VAL A 50 -3.11 7.08 5.00
CA VAL A 50 -4.36 7.55 5.60
C VAL A 50 -4.83 8.83 4.95
N LEU A 51 -6.13 9.10 5.08
CA LEU A 51 -6.73 10.41 4.86
C LEU A 51 -7.24 10.91 6.22
N PHE A 52 -6.93 12.15 6.55
CA PHE A 52 -7.47 12.79 7.74
C PHE A 52 -8.89 13.29 7.46
N PRO A 53 -9.80 13.10 8.44
CA PRO A 53 -11.18 13.53 8.26
C PRO A 53 -11.29 15.06 8.22
N GLU A 54 -12.25 15.55 7.47
CA GLU A 54 -12.65 16.96 7.43
C GLU A 54 -13.82 17.23 8.38
N GLU A 55 -14.25 18.49 8.51
CA GLU A 55 -15.33 18.93 9.41
C GLU A 55 -16.66 18.16 9.21
N HIS A 56 -16.90 17.66 8.02
CA HIS A 56 -18.11 16.90 7.69
C HIS A 56 -18.05 15.40 8.05
N HIS A 57 -16.96 14.95 8.73
CA HIS A 57 -16.80 13.59 9.23
C HIS A 57 -16.78 13.54 10.77
N PRO A 58 -17.87 13.92 11.47
CA PRO A 58 -17.88 13.97 12.92
C PRO A 58 -17.68 12.58 13.53
N GLY A 59 -16.73 12.45 14.48
CA GLY A 59 -16.44 11.19 15.16
C GLY A 59 -15.57 10.21 14.39
N VAL A 60 -15.01 10.63 13.27
CA VAL A 60 -14.02 9.85 12.50
C VAL A 60 -12.62 10.38 12.82
N ASP A 61 -11.70 9.51 13.23
CA ASP A 61 -10.31 9.87 13.53
C ASP A 61 -9.40 9.69 12.31
N LEU A 62 -9.60 8.64 11.53
CA LEU A 62 -8.81 8.33 10.34
C LEU A 62 -9.69 7.66 9.28
N ILE A 63 -9.37 7.91 8.01
CA ILE A 63 -9.98 7.24 6.88
C ILE A 63 -8.91 6.37 6.20
N LEU A 64 -9.19 5.08 6.08
CA LEU A 64 -8.27 4.09 5.51
C LEU A 64 -8.65 3.78 4.06
N PRO A 65 -7.70 3.26 3.25
CA PRO A 65 -8.03 2.60 2.00
C PRO A 65 -8.99 1.41 2.24
N ASP A 66 -9.78 1.08 1.25
CA ASP A 66 -10.63 -0.12 1.33
C ASP A 66 -9.82 -1.37 0.95
N PHE A 67 -9.45 -2.18 1.93
CA PHE A 67 -8.75 -3.46 1.70
C PHE A 67 -9.68 -4.57 1.19
N GLY A 68 -10.99 -4.36 1.18
CA GLY A 68 -11.98 -5.36 0.76
C GLY A 68 -11.65 -6.08 -0.54
N PRO A 69 -11.28 -5.35 -1.63
CA PRO A 69 -10.98 -5.96 -2.92
C PRO A 69 -9.79 -6.95 -2.94
N ILE A 70 -8.88 -6.86 -1.96
CA ILE A 70 -7.68 -7.71 -1.89
C ILE A 70 -7.64 -8.62 -0.65
N ARG A 71 -8.60 -8.49 0.28
CA ARG A 71 -8.57 -9.16 1.59
C ARG A 71 -8.44 -10.68 1.47
N ASP A 72 -9.16 -11.29 0.55
CA ASP A 72 -9.15 -12.75 0.34
C ASP A 72 -7.90 -13.22 -0.46
N ARG A 73 -7.03 -12.29 -0.84
CA ARG A 73 -5.84 -12.53 -1.66
C ARG A 73 -4.56 -11.95 -1.06
N LEU A 74 -4.56 -11.64 0.22
CA LEU A 74 -3.36 -11.11 0.89
C LEU A 74 -2.18 -12.11 0.85
N ASP A 75 -2.45 -13.42 0.69
CA ASP A 75 -1.43 -14.46 0.48
C ASP A 75 -0.73 -14.35 -0.88
N ALA A 76 -1.33 -13.65 -1.85
CA ALA A 76 -0.72 -13.36 -3.13
C ALA A 76 0.15 -12.09 -3.14
N VAL A 77 0.17 -11.31 -2.05
CA VAL A 77 0.95 -10.07 -1.96
C VAL A 77 2.43 -10.39 -1.82
N GLU A 78 3.23 -9.92 -2.78
CA GLU A 78 4.70 -10.05 -2.77
C GLU A 78 5.35 -9.07 -1.80
N ALA A 79 4.89 -7.82 -1.78
CA ALA A 79 5.36 -6.79 -0.87
C ALA A 79 4.41 -5.59 -0.80
N LEU A 80 4.58 -4.81 0.28
CA LEU A 80 4.17 -3.42 0.40
C LEU A 80 5.39 -2.53 0.12
N VAL A 81 5.38 -1.84 -1.00
CA VAL A 81 6.42 -0.88 -1.39
C VAL A 81 5.99 0.51 -0.99
N LEU A 82 6.82 1.21 -0.22
CA LEU A 82 6.56 2.56 0.25
C LEU A 82 7.40 3.55 -0.54
N THR A 83 6.74 4.54 -1.15
CA THR A 83 7.43 5.55 -1.97
C THR A 83 8.19 6.54 -1.11
N HIS A 84 7.58 7.00 0.01
CA HIS A 84 8.19 7.92 0.97
C HIS A 84 7.39 7.96 2.28
N GLY A 85 7.91 8.65 3.29
CA GLY A 85 7.46 8.57 4.68
C GLY A 85 6.30 9.48 5.10
N HIS A 86 5.55 10.11 4.19
CA HIS A 86 4.37 10.89 4.55
C HIS A 86 3.20 10.02 5.02
N GLU A 87 2.35 10.56 5.91
CA GLU A 87 1.22 9.85 6.51
C GLU A 87 0.21 9.32 5.51
N ASP A 88 -0.04 10.09 4.46
CA ASP A 88 -0.94 9.73 3.38
C ASP A 88 -0.38 8.64 2.45
N HIS A 89 0.85 8.17 2.72
CA HIS A 89 1.51 7.06 2.04
C HIS A 89 1.85 5.88 2.96
N ILE A 90 2.08 6.10 4.28
CA ILE A 90 2.46 5.02 5.21
C ILE A 90 1.48 4.81 6.36
N GLY A 91 0.57 5.76 6.61
CA GLY A 91 -0.21 5.81 7.84
C GLY A 91 -1.17 4.63 8.04
N ALA A 92 -1.64 3.98 6.97
CA ALA A 92 -2.52 2.81 7.04
C ALA A 92 -1.77 1.46 7.02
N ALA A 93 -0.46 1.45 6.80
CA ALA A 93 0.34 0.21 6.78
C ALA A 93 0.16 -0.66 8.04
N PRO A 94 0.10 -0.12 9.28
CA PRO A 94 -0.15 -0.94 10.46
C PRO A 94 -1.50 -1.67 10.44
N TYR A 95 -2.51 -1.10 9.82
CA TYR A 95 -3.84 -1.72 9.73
C TYR A 95 -3.84 -2.88 8.72
N LEU A 96 -3.18 -2.72 7.58
CA LEU A 96 -2.96 -3.81 6.62
C LEU A 96 -2.17 -4.95 7.25
N LEU A 97 -1.09 -4.64 7.97
CA LEU A 97 -0.23 -5.63 8.62
C LEU A 97 -0.90 -6.33 9.82
N ARG A 98 -1.98 -5.81 10.37
CA ARG A 98 -2.83 -6.54 11.32
C ARG A 98 -3.64 -7.64 10.65
N GLU A 99 -4.03 -7.45 9.40
CA GLU A 99 -4.72 -8.50 8.63
C GLU A 99 -3.73 -9.58 8.18
N ARG A 100 -2.49 -9.18 7.79
CA ARG A 100 -1.42 -10.11 7.46
C ARG A 100 -0.04 -9.51 7.79
N GLY A 101 0.54 -9.97 8.88
CA GLY A 101 1.76 -9.40 9.47
C GLY A 101 3.07 -9.79 8.78
N ASP A 102 3.08 -10.79 7.91
CA ASP A 102 4.27 -11.32 7.22
C ASP A 102 4.49 -10.70 5.83
N ILE A 103 3.65 -9.74 5.41
CA ILE A 103 3.87 -9.00 4.16
C ILE A 103 5.22 -8.28 4.25
N PRO A 104 6.17 -8.54 3.33
CA PRO A 104 7.42 -7.80 3.28
C PRO A 104 7.20 -6.32 2.99
N ILE A 105 7.92 -5.46 3.69
CA ILE A 105 7.86 -4.00 3.50
C ILE A 105 9.15 -3.55 2.85
N VAL A 106 9.05 -2.80 1.77
CA VAL A 106 10.18 -2.25 1.01
C VAL A 106 10.12 -0.74 1.02
N GLY A 107 11.22 -0.07 1.30
CA GLY A 107 11.31 1.38 1.30
C GLY A 107 12.69 1.88 1.67
N SER A 108 12.90 3.19 1.63
CA SER A 108 14.13 3.81 2.07
C SER A 108 14.36 3.63 3.57
N GLU A 109 15.58 3.84 4.04
CA GLU A 109 15.93 3.78 5.46
C GLU A 109 15.10 4.80 6.28
N LEU A 110 14.92 6.01 5.74
CA LEU A 110 14.13 7.06 6.40
C LEU A 110 12.65 6.64 6.51
N THR A 111 12.04 6.24 5.41
CA THR A 111 10.63 5.82 5.38
C THR A 111 10.36 4.64 6.32
N LEU A 112 11.21 3.62 6.31
CA LEU A 112 11.10 2.47 7.23
C LEU A 112 11.35 2.85 8.68
N GLY A 113 12.22 3.84 8.93
CA GLY A 113 12.45 4.41 10.25
C GLY A 113 11.20 5.10 10.82
N LEU A 114 10.54 5.94 10.01
CA LEU A 114 9.27 6.60 10.37
C LEU A 114 8.15 5.57 10.62
N LEU A 115 8.01 4.61 9.73
CA LEU A 115 7.03 3.54 9.89
C LEU A 115 7.28 2.72 11.16
N SER A 116 8.54 2.51 11.55
CA SER A 116 8.88 1.72 12.75
C SER A 116 8.28 2.25 14.03
N SER A 117 8.13 3.58 14.19
CA SER A 117 7.46 4.18 15.33
C SER A 117 5.98 3.81 15.36
N LYS A 118 5.31 3.89 14.21
CA LYS A 118 3.89 3.53 14.08
C LYS A 118 3.65 2.04 14.36
N LEU A 119 4.49 1.18 13.80
CA LEU A 119 4.39 -0.26 14.04
C LEU A 119 4.51 -0.60 15.53
N ARG A 120 5.40 0.08 16.26
CA ARG A 120 5.53 -0.09 17.73
C ARG A 120 4.28 0.35 18.48
N GLU A 121 3.68 1.48 18.14
CA GLU A 121 2.42 1.96 18.71
C GLU A 121 1.29 0.94 18.51
N HIS A 122 1.26 0.32 17.34
CA HIS A 122 0.30 -0.73 16.99
C HIS A 122 0.70 -2.13 17.50
N ARG A 123 1.82 -2.27 18.25
CA ARG A 123 2.37 -3.53 18.81
C ARG A 123 2.77 -4.55 17.74
N LEU A 124 3.06 -4.10 16.53
CA LEU A 124 3.57 -4.92 15.44
C LEU A 124 5.10 -4.87 15.45
N ARG A 125 5.73 -5.85 16.11
CA ARG A 125 7.20 -5.85 16.34
C ARG A 125 7.96 -6.69 15.33
N GLU A 126 7.34 -7.74 14.84
CA GLU A 126 7.97 -8.69 13.91
C GLU A 126 7.46 -8.41 12.49
N THR A 127 8.21 -7.62 11.74
CA THR A 127 7.92 -7.30 10.35
C THR A 127 9.15 -7.55 9.49
N VAL A 128 8.93 -8.09 8.29
CA VAL A 128 9.99 -8.27 7.29
C VAL A 128 10.20 -6.96 6.56
N ARG A 129 11.43 -6.42 6.57
CA ARG A 129 11.76 -5.12 5.97
C ARG A 129 12.96 -5.24 5.06
N HIS A 130 12.86 -4.63 3.90
CA HIS A 130 13.94 -4.51 2.93
C HIS A 130 14.24 -3.04 2.68
N VAL A 131 15.42 -2.60 3.09
CA VAL A 131 15.90 -1.24 2.83
C VAL A 131 16.41 -1.17 1.40
N VAL A 132 16.02 -0.13 0.69
CA VAL A 132 16.46 0.19 -0.66
C VAL A 132 16.97 1.63 -0.73
N ALA A 133 17.82 1.92 -1.73
CA ALA A 133 18.36 3.23 -2.01
C ALA A 133 18.12 3.60 -3.48
N GLU A 134 18.41 4.86 -3.82
CA GLU A 134 18.38 5.34 -5.21
C GLU A 134 19.23 4.43 -6.12
N GLY A 135 18.65 4.04 -7.25
CA GLY A 135 19.27 3.18 -8.25
C GLY A 135 19.20 1.70 -7.96
N ASP A 136 18.73 1.29 -6.77
CA ASP A 136 18.55 -0.13 -6.47
C ASP A 136 17.50 -0.77 -7.38
N ARG A 137 17.75 -2.03 -7.73
CA ARG A 137 16.81 -2.88 -8.49
C ARG A 137 16.58 -4.16 -7.74
N ILE A 138 15.32 -4.50 -7.54
CA ILE A 138 14.91 -5.73 -6.87
C ILE A 138 13.80 -6.43 -7.65
N SER A 139 13.75 -7.76 -7.56
CA SER A 139 12.66 -8.56 -8.11
C SER A 139 11.82 -9.14 -6.97
N LEU A 140 10.51 -8.95 -7.05
CA LEU A 140 9.52 -9.42 -6.09
C LEU A 140 8.47 -10.25 -6.82
N GLY A 141 8.60 -11.57 -6.79
CA GLY A 141 7.81 -12.45 -7.64
C GLY A 141 7.95 -12.07 -9.12
N PRO A 142 6.86 -11.76 -9.83
CA PRO A 142 6.92 -11.37 -11.23
C PRO A 142 7.19 -9.88 -11.46
N PHE A 143 7.43 -9.09 -10.40
CA PHE A 143 7.63 -7.65 -10.47
C PHE A 143 9.12 -7.30 -10.38
N ASP A 144 9.62 -6.53 -11.35
CA ASP A 144 10.95 -5.93 -11.32
C ASP A 144 10.80 -4.44 -11.01
N LEU A 145 11.48 -3.98 -9.96
CA LEU A 145 11.39 -2.63 -9.43
C LEU A 145 12.74 -1.93 -9.55
N GLU A 146 12.73 -0.67 -9.94
CA GLU A 146 13.85 0.26 -9.88
C GLU A 146 13.45 1.47 -9.04
N PHE A 147 14.31 1.86 -8.10
CA PHE A 147 14.07 2.99 -7.21
C PHE A 147 14.78 4.23 -7.74
N VAL A 148 13.99 5.25 -8.07
CA VAL A 148 14.48 6.52 -8.62
C VAL A 148 14.10 7.64 -7.66
N ALA A 149 15.10 8.39 -7.18
CA ALA A 149 14.86 9.53 -6.30
C ALA A 149 14.17 10.67 -7.08
N VAL A 150 13.23 11.31 -6.42
CA VAL A 150 12.54 12.49 -6.92
C VAL A 150 12.54 13.58 -5.85
N ASN A 151 12.51 14.85 -6.27
CA ASN A 151 12.40 15.96 -5.33
C ASN A 151 11.00 16.01 -4.71
N HIS A 152 10.99 16.06 -3.38
CA HIS A 152 9.77 16.20 -2.59
C HIS A 152 10.05 17.01 -1.32
N SER A 153 9.04 17.24 -0.48
CA SER A 153 9.17 17.99 0.79
C SER A 153 9.87 17.21 1.91
N ILE A 154 10.24 15.97 1.69
CA ILE A 154 10.95 15.07 2.60
C ILE A 154 12.15 14.49 1.85
N PRO A 155 13.34 14.42 2.46
CA PRO A 155 14.56 13.88 1.83
C PRO A 155 14.49 12.34 1.85
N ASP A 156 13.95 11.76 0.80
CA ASP A 156 13.78 10.31 0.71
C ASP A 156 14.10 9.79 -0.70
#